data_569fe11d3ea4e150b4aafd931caf8d13
#
_entry.id   569fe11d3ea4e150b4aafd931caf8d13
#
_cell.length_a   1.000
_cell.length_b   1.000
_cell.length_c   1.000
_cell.angle_alpha   90.00
_cell.angle_beta   90.00
_cell.angle_gamma   90.00
#
_symmetry.space_group_name_H-M   'P 1'
#
loop_
_entity.id
_entity.type
_entity.pdbx_description
1 polymer ?
#
loop_
_entity_poly.entity_id
_entity_poly.type
_entity_poly.pdbx_seq_one_letter_code
_entity_poly.pdbx_strand_id
1 'polypeptide(L)'
;MKITFYHSVLCPRCLLVGLVLNKLREKYRDLDIARIEVTTSPVASLRQGIRIIPTLMAGGEKLSGIILTPAVVREFVEKAYRSRPAQD
;
A
#
# COMPACT_ATOMS: atom_id res chain seq x y z
N MET A 1 -1.70 -9.89 8.26
CA MET A 1 -0.70 -8.83 8.00
C MET A 1 -1.41 -7.60 7.45
N LYS A 2 -0.98 -6.43 7.84
CA LYS A 2 -1.62 -5.18 7.44
C LYS A 2 -0.74 -4.38 6.48
N ILE A 3 -1.32 -3.96 5.36
CA ILE A 3 -0.73 -3.02 4.42
C ILE A 3 -1.54 -1.72 4.49
N THR A 4 -0.87 -0.59 4.62
CA THR A 4 -1.54 0.71 4.55
C THR A 4 -1.27 1.33 3.18
N PHE A 5 -2.34 1.68 2.48
CA PHE A 5 -2.27 2.22 1.12
C PHE A 5 -2.75 3.67 1.13
N TYR A 6 -1.83 4.59 0.89
CA TYR A 6 -2.13 6.02 0.78
C TYR A 6 -2.38 6.38 -0.67
N HIS A 7 -3.55 6.94 -0.95
CA HIS A 7 -3.99 7.20 -2.31
C HIS A 7 -4.85 8.45 -2.39
N SER A 8 -5.22 8.83 -3.62
CA SER A 8 -6.20 9.87 -3.88
C SER A 8 -7.18 9.36 -4.93
N VAL A 9 -8.44 9.71 -4.80
CA VAL A 9 -9.46 9.37 -5.80
C VAL A 9 -9.19 10.04 -7.15
N LEU A 10 -8.39 11.10 -7.15
CA LEU A 10 -8.02 11.82 -8.37
C LEU A 10 -6.76 11.29 -9.03
N CYS A 11 -6.18 10.22 -8.52
CA CYS A 11 -4.91 9.67 -8.98
C CYS A 11 -5.13 8.38 -9.78
N PRO A 12 -4.98 8.42 -11.12
CA PRO A 12 -5.14 7.19 -11.92
C PRO A 12 -4.12 6.10 -11.57
N ARG A 13 -2.91 6.50 -11.19
CA ARG A 13 -1.88 5.55 -10.79
C ARG A 13 -2.26 4.80 -9.52
N CYS A 14 -2.95 5.49 -8.61
CA CYS A 14 -3.43 4.88 -7.38
C CYS A 14 -4.48 3.80 -7.68
N LEU A 15 -5.29 4.03 -8.69
CA LEU A 15 -6.29 3.05 -9.11
C LEU A 15 -5.63 1.74 -9.54
N LEU A 16 -4.56 1.83 -10.33
CA LEU A 16 -3.84 0.64 -10.77
C LEU A 16 -3.23 -0.12 -9.59
N VAL A 17 -2.61 0.59 -8.65
CA VAL A 17 -2.06 -0.03 -7.45
C VAL A 17 -3.17 -0.70 -6.65
N GLY A 18 -4.32 -0.05 -6.52
CA GLY A 18 -5.46 -0.63 -5.82
C GLY A 18 -5.95 -1.92 -6.43
N LEU A 19 -5.96 -2.01 -7.77
CA LEU A 19 -6.36 -3.24 -8.47
C LEU A 19 -5.38 -4.38 -8.20
N VAL A 20 -4.07 -4.09 -8.18
CA VAL A 20 -3.05 -5.09 -7.86
C VAL A 20 -3.22 -5.57 -6.42
N LEU A 21 -3.46 -4.65 -5.48
CA LEU A 21 -3.68 -5.02 -4.08
C LEU A 21 -4.92 -5.89 -3.90
N ASN A 22 -5.99 -5.61 -4.63
CA ASN A 22 -7.19 -6.44 -4.57
C ASN A 22 -6.92 -7.87 -5.03
N LYS A 23 -6.12 -8.03 -6.08
CA LYS A 23 -5.73 -9.36 -6.55
C LYS A 23 -4.86 -10.09 -5.54
N LEU A 24 -3.94 -9.37 -4.91
CA LEU A 24 -3.08 -9.97 -3.89
C LEU A 24 -3.89 -10.38 -2.67
N ARG A 25 -4.91 -9.63 -2.30
CA ARG A 25 -5.79 -9.96 -1.20
C ARG A 25 -6.57 -11.25 -1.47
N GLU A 26 -6.92 -11.50 -2.71
CA GLU A 26 -7.56 -12.76 -3.09
C GLU A 26 -6.62 -13.94 -2.94
N LYS A 27 -5.34 -13.72 -3.25
CA LYS A 27 -4.31 -14.77 -3.14
C LYS A 27 -3.89 -15.01 -1.69
N TYR A 28 -3.76 -13.93 -0.90
CA TYR A 28 -3.35 -13.99 0.50
C TYR A 28 -4.51 -13.50 1.36
N ARG A 29 -5.33 -14.41 1.85
CA ARG A 29 -6.60 -14.07 2.50
C ARG A 29 -6.45 -13.38 3.86
N ASP A 30 -5.33 -13.57 4.53
CA ASP A 30 -5.04 -12.89 5.79
C ASP A 30 -4.38 -11.52 5.58
N LEU A 31 -4.29 -11.06 4.34
CA LEU A 31 -3.79 -9.74 4.02
C LEU A 31 -4.89 -8.70 4.26
N ASP A 32 -4.62 -7.77 5.17
CA ASP A 32 -5.54 -6.68 5.50
C ASP A 32 -5.01 -5.39 4.90
N ILE A 33 -5.82 -4.73 4.09
CA ILE A 33 -5.43 -3.50 3.41
C ILE A 33 -6.23 -2.35 3.96
N ALA A 34 -5.56 -1.43 4.65
CA ALA A 34 -6.14 -0.18 5.11
C ALA A 34 -5.89 0.89 4.05
N ARG A 35 -6.95 1.52 3.58
CA ARG A 35 -6.87 2.56 2.55
C ARG A 35 -7.06 3.92 3.19
N ILE A 36 -6.11 4.84 2.95
CA ILE A 36 -6.18 6.20 3.47
C ILE A 36 -6.19 7.16 2.30
N GLU A 37 -7.27 7.91 2.17
CA GLU A 37 -7.44 8.90 1.12
C GLU A 37 -6.80 10.20 1.60
N VAL A 38 -5.71 10.63 0.94
CA VAL A 38 -4.86 11.72 1.44
C VAL A 38 -5.52 13.09 1.36
N THR A 39 -6.49 13.29 0.49
CA THR A 39 -7.19 14.58 0.38
C THR A 39 -8.18 14.79 1.53
N THR A 40 -8.67 13.71 2.14
CA THR A 40 -9.56 13.80 3.32
C THR A 40 -8.80 13.62 4.62
N SER A 41 -7.54 13.17 4.57
CA SER A 41 -6.72 12.95 5.76
C SER A 41 -5.32 13.55 5.57
N PRO A 42 -5.21 14.86 5.23
CA PRO A 42 -3.92 15.44 4.89
C PRO A 42 -2.96 15.51 6.08
N VAL A 43 -3.47 15.82 7.27
CA VAL A 43 -2.62 15.96 8.45
C VAL A 43 -2.04 14.61 8.86
N ALA A 44 -2.88 13.56 8.88
CA ALA A 44 -2.43 12.21 9.22
C ALA A 44 -1.38 11.72 8.22
N SER A 45 -1.60 11.99 6.93
CA SER A 45 -0.66 11.58 5.89
C SER A 45 0.69 12.28 6.05
N LEU A 46 0.69 13.58 6.30
CA LEU A 46 1.93 14.33 6.50
C LEU A 46 2.68 13.86 7.74
N ARG A 47 1.99 13.51 8.81
CA ARG A 47 2.62 12.98 10.03
C ARG A 47 3.35 11.67 9.77
N GLN A 48 2.87 10.89 8.80
CA GLN A 48 3.52 9.64 8.40
C GLN A 48 4.59 9.86 7.34
N GLY A 49 4.86 11.11 6.97
CA GLY A 49 5.87 11.44 5.97
C GLY A 49 5.43 11.14 4.55
N ILE A 50 4.13 11.08 4.31
CA ILE A 50 3.60 10.76 2.98
C ILE A 50 3.54 12.03 2.15
N ARG A 51 4.38 12.12 1.13
CA ARG A 51 4.45 13.27 0.22
C ARG A 51 4.16 12.90 -1.23
N ILE A 52 4.27 11.62 -1.55
CA ILE A 52 4.06 11.10 -2.89
C ILE A 52 3.01 10.01 -2.79
N ILE A 53 2.08 9.98 -3.71
CA ILE A 53 1.11 8.91 -3.84
C ILE A 53 1.26 8.27 -5.22
N PRO A 54 1.03 6.99 -5.37
CA PRO A 54 0.65 6.03 -4.32
C PRO A 54 1.82 5.68 -3.40
N THR A 55 1.50 5.39 -2.14
CA THR A 55 2.48 4.93 -1.15
C THR A 55 1.91 3.73 -0.41
N LEU A 56 2.72 2.71 -0.21
CA LEU A 56 2.37 1.52 0.56
C LEU A 56 3.28 1.42 1.78
N MET A 57 2.70 1.07 2.91
CA MET A 57 3.47 0.80 4.14
C MET A 57 3.13 -0.58 4.66
N ALA A 58 4.15 -1.35 5.01
CA ALA A 58 4.01 -2.69 5.56
C ALA A 58 5.08 -2.88 6.62
N GLY A 59 4.67 -3.06 7.87
CA GLY A 59 5.62 -3.14 8.98
C GLY A 59 6.40 -1.85 9.07
N GLY A 60 7.72 -1.89 9.02
CA GLY A 60 8.56 -0.71 9.00
C GLY A 60 8.97 -0.27 7.59
N GLU A 61 8.47 -0.95 6.56
CA GLU A 61 8.87 -0.69 5.19
C GLU A 61 7.90 0.22 4.47
N LYS A 62 8.40 1.06 3.57
CA LYS A 62 7.60 1.99 2.79
C LYS A 62 8.01 1.92 1.32
N LEU A 63 7.03 1.86 0.44
CA LEU A 63 7.21 1.91 -1.00
C LEU A 63 6.46 3.10 -1.55
N SER A 64 7.16 4.06 -2.12
CA SER A 64 6.57 5.26 -2.73
C SER A 64 7.13 5.43 -4.13
N GLY A 65 6.33 6.02 -5.01
CA GLY A 65 6.84 6.34 -6.34
C GLY A 65 5.77 6.98 -7.21
N ILE A 66 6.22 7.74 -8.19
CA ILE A 66 5.32 8.34 -9.16
C ILE A 66 4.71 7.24 -10.03
N ILE A 67 5.50 6.21 -10.35
CA ILE A 67 5.01 5.05 -11.12
C ILE A 67 5.34 3.80 -10.33
N LEU A 68 4.30 3.10 -9.88
CA LEU A 68 4.43 1.81 -9.22
C LEU A 68 3.81 0.76 -10.13
N THR A 69 4.65 -0.02 -10.81
CA THR A 69 4.18 -1.07 -11.70
C THR A 69 3.57 -2.22 -10.90
N PRO A 70 2.69 -3.03 -11.52
CA PRO A 70 2.15 -4.20 -10.83
C PRO A 70 3.23 -5.14 -10.29
N ALA A 71 4.34 -5.31 -11.03
CA ALA A 71 5.42 -6.18 -10.60
C ALA A 71 6.10 -5.65 -9.33
N VAL A 72 6.35 -4.35 -9.26
CA VAL A 72 6.99 -3.72 -8.09
C VAL A 72 6.07 -3.81 -6.86
N VAL A 73 4.79 -3.53 -7.03
CA VAL A 73 3.81 -3.61 -5.93
C VAL A 73 3.72 -5.04 -5.42
N ARG A 74 3.61 -6.00 -6.30
CA ARG A 74 3.51 -7.42 -5.96
C ARG A 74 4.77 -7.88 -5.21
N GLU A 75 5.94 -7.50 -5.70
CA GLU A 75 7.19 -7.86 -5.06
C GLU A 75 7.29 -7.29 -3.64
N PHE A 76 6.90 -6.03 -3.46
CA PHE A 76 6.91 -5.39 -2.14
C PHE A 76 5.99 -6.13 -1.16
N VAL A 77 4.76 -6.40 -1.57
CA VAL A 77 3.77 -7.06 -0.72
C VAL A 77 4.21 -8.48 -0.40
N GLU A 78 4.69 -9.24 -1.40
CA GLU A 78 5.09 -10.63 -1.18
C GLU A 78 6.31 -10.73 -0.29
N LYS A 79 7.26 -9.80 -0.43
CA LYS A 79 8.42 -9.75 0.46
C LYS A 79 8.00 -9.44 1.89
N ALA A 80 7.11 -8.46 2.08
CA ALA A 80 6.60 -8.13 3.40
C ALA A 80 5.82 -9.31 4.01
N TYR A 81 5.04 -9.99 3.20
CA TYR A 81 4.28 -11.15 3.64
C TYR A 81 5.19 -12.28 4.11
N ARG A 82 6.27 -12.55 3.39
CA ARG A 82 7.24 -13.58 3.77
C ARG A 82 8.02 -13.22 5.02
N SER A 83 8.19 -11.92 5.29
CA SER A 83 8.99 -11.43 6.42
C SER A 83 8.15 -11.15 7.66
N ARG A 84 6.83 -11.42 7.62
CA ARG A 84 5.96 -11.14 8.75
C ARG A 84 6.29 -12.04 9.94
N PRO A 85 6.04 -11.57 11.19
CA PRO A 85 6.22 -12.43 12.36
C PRO A 85 5.30 -13.65 12.33
N ALA A 86 5.75 -14.73 12.95
CA ALA A 86 5.00 -16.00 12.93
C ALA A 86 3.62 -15.88 13.58
N GLN A 87 3.43 -14.94 14.50
CA GLN A 87 2.16 -14.72 15.20
C GLN A 87 1.18 -13.86 14.41
N ASP A 88 1.54 -13.29 13.31
CA ASP A 88 0.65 -12.47 12.51
C ASP A 88 -0.49 -13.27 11.89
#